data_2c1d6264bd2e3a206dc4a70ff8f39a72
#
_entry.id   2c1d6264bd2e3a206dc4a70ff8f39a72
#
_cell.length_a   1.000
_cell.length_b   1.000
_cell.length_c   1.000
_cell.angle_alpha   90.00
_cell.angle_beta   90.00
_cell.angle_gamma   90.00
#
_symmetry.space_group_name_H-M   'P 1'
#
loop_
_entity.id
_entity.type
_entity.pdbx_description
1 polymer ?
#
loop_
_entity_poly.entity_id
_entity_poly.type
_entity_poly.pdbx_seq_one_letter_code
_entity_poly.pdbx_strand_id
1 'polypeptide(L)'
;MMECTVSWTGATGARSGMGFLAETGSGHTLMMDGAPDAAKPANGGQNLAPRPMETVLAGTGGCTAYDVVLILKRGRHDVQGCSVK
;
A
#
# COMPACT_ATOMS: atom_id res chain seq x y z
N MET A 1 8.01 -18.06 -2.35
CA MET A 1 8.22 -16.90 -3.24
C MET A 1 7.17 -15.85 -2.94
N MET A 2 7.56 -14.60 -2.93
CA MET A 2 6.57 -13.52 -2.78
C MET A 2 5.99 -13.16 -4.13
N GLU A 3 4.67 -13.09 -4.18
CA GLU A 3 3.94 -12.76 -5.40
C GLU A 3 2.86 -11.74 -5.10
N CYS A 4 2.54 -10.94 -6.09
CA CYS A 4 1.49 -9.96 -6.00
C CYS A 4 0.89 -9.73 -7.38
N THR A 5 -0.43 -9.69 -7.45
CA THR A 5 -1.14 -9.35 -8.68
C THR A 5 -1.81 -8.00 -8.50
N VAL A 6 -1.58 -7.10 -9.44
CA VAL A 6 -2.16 -5.76 -9.41
C VAL A 6 -3.09 -5.60 -10.60
N SER A 7 -4.32 -5.21 -10.34
CA SER A 7 -5.34 -5.08 -11.37
C SER A 7 -6.00 -3.69 -11.33
N TRP A 8 -6.22 -3.10 -12.49
CA TRP A 8 -6.94 -1.85 -12.60
C TRP A 8 -8.44 -2.08 -12.43
N THR A 9 -9.05 -1.38 -11.49
CA THR A 9 -10.47 -1.57 -11.20
C THR A 9 -11.39 -1.04 -12.30
N GLY A 10 -10.94 -0.07 -13.08
CA GLY A 10 -11.71 0.47 -14.20
C GLY A 10 -11.93 -0.50 -15.35
N ALA A 11 -11.18 -1.59 -15.40
CA ALA A 11 -11.31 -2.59 -16.46
C ALA A 11 -12.64 -3.33 -16.45
N THR A 12 -13.35 -3.33 -15.31
CA THR A 12 -14.58 -4.11 -15.13
C THR A 12 -15.87 -3.31 -15.23
N GLY A 13 -15.79 -2.00 -15.43
CA GLY A 13 -17.03 -1.23 -15.41
C GLY A 13 -16.90 0.15 -16.02
N ALA A 14 -16.79 1.15 -15.20
CA ALA A 14 -16.82 2.54 -15.61
C ALA A 14 -15.67 2.96 -16.52
N ARG A 15 -14.59 2.19 -16.54
CA ARG A 15 -13.37 2.49 -17.33
C ARG A 15 -12.81 3.87 -17.01
N SER A 16 -13.05 4.35 -15.82
CA SER A 16 -12.59 5.65 -15.37
C SER A 16 -11.93 5.51 -14.02
N GLY A 17 -11.19 6.54 -13.65
CA GLY A 17 -10.45 6.53 -12.40
C GLY A 17 -9.12 5.81 -12.49
N MET A 18 -8.39 5.85 -11.40
CA MET A 18 -7.04 5.29 -11.30
C MET A 18 -6.94 4.37 -10.08
N GLY A 19 -8.01 3.63 -9.79
CA GLY A 19 -8.02 2.66 -8.72
C GLY A 19 -7.38 1.35 -9.14
N PHE A 20 -6.57 0.78 -8.25
CA PHE A 20 -5.94 -0.51 -8.46
C PHE A 20 -6.14 -1.39 -7.24
N LEU A 21 -6.29 -2.68 -7.48
CA LEU A 21 -6.40 -3.68 -6.44
C LEU A 21 -5.16 -4.57 -6.48
N ALA A 22 -4.48 -4.69 -5.37
CA ALA A 22 -3.34 -5.60 -5.25
C ALA A 22 -3.73 -6.80 -4.40
N GLU A 23 -3.45 -7.99 -4.92
CA GLU A 23 -3.68 -9.24 -4.22
C GLU A 23 -2.34 -9.89 -3.94
N THR A 24 -2.02 -10.11 -2.68
CA THR A 24 -0.73 -10.65 -2.27
C THR A 24 -0.76 -12.17 -2.22
N GLY A 25 0.40 -12.78 -2.38
CA GLY A 25 0.54 -14.23 -2.25
C GLY A 25 0.20 -14.76 -0.86
N SER A 26 0.19 -13.89 0.15
CA SER A 26 -0.20 -14.26 1.52
C SER A 26 -1.71 -14.22 1.76
N GLY A 27 -2.50 -13.92 0.73
CA GLY A 27 -3.95 -13.91 0.84
C GLY A 27 -4.56 -12.61 1.30
N HIS A 28 -3.84 -11.50 1.17
CA HIS A 28 -4.34 -10.19 1.54
C HIS A 28 -4.55 -9.31 0.32
N THR A 29 -5.44 -8.35 0.46
CA THR A 29 -5.70 -7.37 -0.58
C THR A 29 -5.46 -5.96 -0.06
N LEU A 30 -5.00 -5.09 -0.95
CA LEU A 30 -4.92 -3.68 -0.65
C LEU A 30 -5.31 -2.85 -1.86
N MET A 31 -5.90 -1.70 -1.59
CA MET A 31 -6.35 -0.78 -2.62
C MET A 31 -5.36 0.36 -2.77
N MET A 32 -5.20 0.82 -4.00
CA MET A 32 -4.41 2.00 -4.31
C MET A 32 -5.23 2.90 -5.24
N ASP A 33 -5.00 4.19 -5.14
CA ASP A 33 -5.69 5.15 -6.00
C ASP A 33 -4.73 6.30 -6.33
N GLY A 34 -5.16 7.20 -7.16
CA GLY A 34 -4.40 8.36 -7.55
C GLY A 34 -4.96 9.64 -6.96
N ALA A 35 -4.18 10.71 -7.12
CA ALA A 35 -4.63 12.05 -6.79
C ALA A 35 -5.63 12.52 -7.84
N PRO A 36 -6.62 13.34 -7.45
CA PRO A 36 -7.52 13.95 -8.41
C PRO A 36 -6.76 14.87 -9.38
N ASP A 37 -7.21 14.89 -10.62
CA ASP A 37 -6.70 15.81 -11.64
C ASP A 37 -7.82 16.77 -12.00
N ALA A 38 -7.71 18.00 -11.51
CA ALA A 38 -8.74 19.01 -11.71
C ALA A 38 -8.87 19.44 -13.17
N ALA A 39 -7.77 19.40 -13.93
CA ALA A 39 -7.77 19.80 -15.33
C ALA A 39 -8.34 18.72 -16.25
N LYS A 40 -8.07 17.45 -15.91
CA LYS A 40 -8.55 16.30 -16.69
C LYS A 40 -9.06 15.23 -15.72
N PRO A 41 -10.27 15.37 -15.18
CA PRO A 41 -10.78 14.45 -14.16
C PRO A 41 -10.77 12.98 -14.58
N ALA A 42 -10.92 12.70 -15.88
CA ALA A 42 -10.89 11.32 -16.37
C ALA A 42 -9.51 10.66 -16.22
N ASN A 43 -8.45 11.45 -16.10
CA ASN A 43 -7.08 10.94 -15.95
C ASN A 43 -6.63 10.85 -14.50
N GLY A 44 -7.41 11.35 -13.57
CA GLY A 44 -7.05 11.37 -12.16
C GLY A 44 -7.79 10.31 -11.36
N GLY A 45 -7.32 10.10 -10.14
CA GLY A 45 -7.99 9.25 -9.17
C GLY A 45 -9.01 10.01 -8.36
N GLN A 46 -9.58 9.34 -7.37
CA GLN A 46 -10.59 9.90 -6.47
C GLN A 46 -10.08 10.04 -5.04
N ASN A 47 -8.82 9.76 -4.82
CA ASN A 47 -8.20 9.81 -3.48
C ASN A 47 -8.95 8.95 -2.45
N LEU A 48 -9.41 7.78 -2.89
CA LEU A 48 -10.15 6.85 -2.02
C LEU A 48 -9.23 5.81 -1.37
N ALA A 49 -7.95 5.82 -1.71
CA ALA A 49 -6.96 4.89 -1.20
C ALA A 49 -5.57 5.51 -1.30
N PRO A 50 -4.57 4.92 -0.66
CA PRO A 50 -3.19 5.41 -0.78
C PRO A 50 -2.71 5.38 -2.22
N ARG A 51 -1.81 6.29 -2.54
CA ARG A 51 -1.12 6.28 -3.83
C ARG A 51 -0.12 5.13 -3.88
N PRO A 52 0.16 4.57 -5.07
CA PRO A 52 1.12 3.46 -5.18
C PRO A 52 2.47 3.74 -4.53
N MET A 53 3.02 4.95 -4.73
CA MET A 53 4.29 5.28 -4.11
C MET A 53 4.20 5.40 -2.58
N GLU A 54 3.04 5.75 -2.06
CA GLU A 54 2.83 5.75 -0.62
C GLU A 54 2.86 4.32 -0.06
N THR A 55 2.36 3.33 -0.81
CA THR A 55 2.43 1.94 -0.37
C THR A 55 3.86 1.40 -0.41
N VAL A 56 4.67 1.83 -1.37
CA VAL A 56 6.10 1.49 -1.41
C VAL A 56 6.79 2.07 -0.18
N LEU A 57 6.51 3.32 0.14
CA LEU A 57 7.09 3.98 1.30
C LEU A 57 6.63 3.31 2.60
N ALA A 58 5.36 3.00 2.71
CA ALA A 58 4.82 2.29 3.88
C ALA A 58 5.45 0.91 4.04
N GLY A 59 5.64 0.17 2.94
CA GLY A 59 6.30 -1.12 2.95
C GLY A 59 7.74 -1.05 3.41
N THR A 60 8.46 -0.03 2.95
CA THR A 60 9.85 0.20 3.35
C THR A 60 9.93 0.49 4.85
N GLY A 61 9.06 1.38 5.34
CA GLY A 61 8.98 1.67 6.77
C GLY A 61 8.57 0.46 7.59
N GLY A 62 7.63 -0.33 7.06
CA GLY A 62 7.18 -1.57 7.69
C GLY A 62 8.28 -2.59 7.83
N CYS A 63 9.10 -2.79 6.80
CA CYS A 63 10.25 -3.69 6.87
C CYS A 63 11.24 -3.25 7.94
N THR A 64 11.55 -1.97 7.98
CA THR A 64 12.49 -1.41 8.97
C THR A 64 11.95 -1.60 10.38
N ALA A 65 10.69 -1.21 10.62
CA ALA A 65 10.08 -1.33 11.94
C ALA A 65 9.96 -2.79 12.38
N TYR A 66 9.60 -3.67 11.45
CA TYR A 66 9.50 -5.10 11.74
C TYR A 66 10.82 -5.65 12.26
N ASP A 67 11.92 -5.34 11.57
CA ASP A 67 13.24 -5.81 11.95
C ASP A 67 13.66 -5.27 13.31
N VAL A 68 13.42 -3.99 13.57
CA VAL A 68 13.76 -3.38 14.85
C VAL A 68 13.00 -4.06 15.99
N VAL A 69 11.69 -4.22 15.83
CA VAL A 69 10.86 -4.86 16.86
C VAL A 69 11.28 -6.30 17.09
N LEU A 70 11.55 -7.03 16.00
CA LEU A 70 11.97 -8.44 16.08
C LEU A 70 13.29 -8.59 16.83
N ILE A 71 14.27 -7.75 16.50
CA ILE A 71 15.57 -7.78 17.18
C ILE A 71 15.42 -7.51 18.65
N LEU A 72 14.62 -6.51 19.02
CA LEU A 72 14.39 -6.15 20.41
C LEU A 72 13.65 -7.27 21.16
N LYS A 73 12.68 -7.91 20.53
CA LYS A 73 11.97 -9.05 21.16
C LYS A 73 12.90 -10.24 21.37
N ARG A 74 13.78 -10.53 20.41
CA ARG A 74 14.77 -11.61 20.56
C ARG A 74 15.75 -11.33 21.69
N GLY A 75 16.04 -10.04 21.95
CA GLY A 75 16.85 -9.61 23.09
C GLY A 75 16.08 -9.55 24.40
N ARG A 76 14.80 -9.96 24.41
CA ARG A 76 13.92 -9.97 25.57
C ARG A 76 13.62 -8.59 26.15
N HIS A 77 13.63 -7.58 25.27
CA HIS A 77 13.22 -6.24 25.67
C HIS A 77 11.69 -6.12 25.64
N ASP A 78 11.15 -5.33 26.57
CA ASP A 78 9.72 -5.05 26.61
C ASP A 78 9.42 -3.88 25.68
N VAL A 79 9.04 -4.19 24.45
CA VAL A 79 8.78 -3.19 23.42
C VAL A 79 7.36 -2.64 23.62
N GLN A 80 7.24 -1.35 23.91
CA GLN A 80 5.97 -0.69 24.14
C GLN A 80 5.41 0.00 22.90
N GLY A 81 6.22 0.20 21.90
CA GLY A 81 5.78 0.82 20.65
C GLY A 81 6.94 1.03 19.69
N CYS A 82 6.59 1.27 18.44
CA CYS A 82 7.56 1.57 17.40
C CYS A 82 6.87 2.36 16.29
N SER A 83 7.49 3.41 15.84
CA SER A 83 7.01 4.15 14.68
C SER A 83 8.18 4.63 13.83
N VAL A 84 7.97 4.71 12.54
CA VAL A 84 8.96 5.17 11.56
C VAL A 84 8.32 6.29 10.74
N LYS A 85 9.08 7.35 10.56
CA LYS A 85 8.58 8.52 9.83
C LYS A 85 9.47 8.86 8.65
#